data_e6358d7df8fa9439a0a1c00f7081ced6
#
_entry.id   e6358d7df8fa9439a0a1c00f7081ced6
#
_cell.length_a   1.000
_cell.length_b   1.000
_cell.length_c   1.000
_cell.angle_alpha   90.00
_cell.angle_beta   90.00
_cell.angle_gamma   90.00
#
_symmetry.space_group_name_H-M   'P 1'
#
loop_
_entity.id
_entity.type
_entity.pdbx_description
1 polymer ?
#
loop_
_entity_poly.entity_id
_entity_poly.type
_entity_poly.pdbx_seq_one_letter_code
_entity_poly.pdbx_strand_id
1 'polypeptide(L)'
;IMSDPDKRNELLAKFKYIYVDECQDVSGIQDAIIKSLTGPGHQFFMVGDIKQSIYGFRHAEPDLFEHERRTYSDDADATERRIFFMDNYRSCKGVVDAVNEVFTEAMDERITDMNYIPEDNLRCNAEGDFGPVDVFLVQKGDEDADKLEAQCEVAGRYIQSLITPSSESSSKEHYQYKDIVILVKVAKGTASAIVDHLKKMHIPVMYEGAPDFFGLSEVKSFLSLLT
;
A
#
# COMPACT_ATOMS: atom_id res chain seq x y z
N ILE A 1 23.01 -24.19 -1.68
CA ILE A 1 22.19 -25.02 -0.77
C ILE A 1 21.12 -25.75 -1.60
N MET A 2 20.40 -25.06 -2.47
CA MET A 2 19.30 -25.67 -3.27
C MET A 2 19.79 -26.65 -4.34
N SER A 3 21.03 -26.54 -4.78
CA SER A 3 21.68 -27.45 -5.74
C SER A 3 22.22 -28.73 -5.07
N ASP A 4 22.20 -28.80 -3.74
CA ASP A 4 22.64 -29.95 -2.95
C ASP A 4 21.41 -30.73 -2.50
N PRO A 5 21.15 -31.94 -3.06
CA PRO A 5 19.94 -32.71 -2.77
C PRO A 5 19.79 -33.07 -1.29
N ASP A 6 20.89 -33.36 -0.60
CA ASP A 6 20.83 -33.77 0.80
C ASP A 6 20.40 -32.61 1.70
N LYS A 7 20.99 -31.42 1.49
CA LYS A 7 20.60 -30.21 2.23
C LYS A 7 19.19 -29.76 1.89
N ARG A 8 18.78 -29.90 0.63
CA ARG A 8 17.39 -29.62 0.22
C ARG A 8 16.42 -30.55 0.94
N ASN A 9 16.69 -31.84 0.96
CA ASN A 9 15.85 -32.83 1.64
C ASN A 9 15.77 -32.60 3.16
N GLU A 10 16.90 -32.18 3.78
CA GLU A 10 16.92 -31.79 5.20
C GLU A 10 16.02 -30.58 5.46
N LEU A 11 16.01 -29.59 4.59
CA LEU A 11 15.13 -28.41 4.71
C LEU A 11 13.67 -28.78 4.48
N LEU A 12 13.37 -29.59 3.46
CA LEU A 12 12.03 -30.07 3.18
C LEU A 12 11.46 -30.87 4.36
N ALA A 13 12.27 -31.65 5.05
CA ALA A 13 11.83 -32.44 6.20
C ALA A 13 11.44 -31.55 7.42
N LYS A 14 11.88 -30.29 7.45
CA LYS A 14 11.57 -29.35 8.57
C LYS A 14 10.22 -28.68 8.45
N PHE A 15 9.72 -28.49 7.22
CA PHE A 15 8.54 -27.72 6.96
C PHE A 15 7.48 -28.56 6.23
N LYS A 16 6.31 -28.67 6.82
CA LYS A 16 5.15 -29.32 6.19
C LYS A 16 4.26 -28.31 5.48
N TYR A 17 4.21 -27.10 6.00
CA TYR A 17 3.39 -26.00 5.50
C TYR A 17 4.28 -24.81 5.19
N ILE A 18 4.07 -24.20 4.04
CA ILE A 18 4.78 -23.00 3.61
C ILE A 18 3.72 -21.95 3.27
N TYR A 19 3.79 -20.81 3.93
CA TYR A 19 2.91 -19.66 3.72
C TYR A 19 3.72 -18.50 3.20
N VAL A 20 3.26 -17.87 2.12
CA VAL A 20 3.89 -16.69 1.54
C VAL A 20 2.84 -15.59 1.45
N ASP A 21 3.13 -14.46 2.07
CA ASP A 21 2.31 -13.26 2.04
C ASP A 21 2.88 -12.25 1.04
N GLU A 22 2.04 -11.34 0.57
CA GLU A 22 2.39 -10.28 -0.39
C GLU A 22 3.06 -10.85 -1.67
N CYS A 23 2.48 -11.93 -2.21
CA CYS A 23 3.08 -12.65 -3.34
C CYS A 23 3.25 -11.80 -4.60
N GLN A 24 2.51 -10.70 -4.77
CA GLN A 24 2.67 -9.76 -5.87
C GLN A 24 4.02 -9.02 -5.84
N ASP A 25 4.72 -9.02 -4.70
CA ASP A 25 5.99 -8.33 -4.52
C ASP A 25 7.21 -9.27 -4.57
N VAL A 26 7.00 -10.53 -4.91
CA VAL A 26 8.04 -11.56 -5.01
C VAL A 26 8.80 -11.40 -6.33
N SER A 27 10.12 -11.48 -6.26
CA SER A 27 11.00 -11.54 -7.45
C SER A 27 11.14 -12.98 -7.95
N GLY A 28 11.54 -13.17 -9.22
CA GLY A 28 11.77 -14.51 -9.80
C GLY A 28 12.77 -15.36 -9.02
N ILE A 29 13.78 -14.74 -8.39
CA ILE A 29 14.74 -15.46 -7.54
C ILE A 29 14.07 -15.97 -6.26
N GLN A 30 13.23 -15.12 -5.63
CA GLN A 30 12.49 -15.52 -4.42
C GLN A 30 11.48 -16.61 -4.74
N ASP A 31 10.75 -16.50 -5.85
CA ASP A 31 9.82 -17.51 -6.32
C ASP A 31 10.52 -18.86 -6.55
N ALA A 32 11.68 -18.86 -7.23
CA ALA A 32 12.48 -20.07 -7.45
C ALA A 32 12.94 -20.72 -6.13
N ILE A 33 13.31 -19.90 -5.13
CA ILE A 33 13.67 -20.40 -3.80
C ILE A 33 12.44 -21.03 -3.12
N ILE A 34 11.31 -20.33 -3.13
CA ILE A 34 10.06 -20.79 -2.51
C ILE A 34 9.62 -22.11 -3.15
N LYS A 35 9.53 -22.16 -4.48
CA LYS A 35 9.14 -23.37 -5.23
C LYS A 35 10.11 -24.54 -5.00
N SER A 36 11.38 -24.27 -4.77
CA SER A 36 12.35 -25.32 -4.45
C SER A 36 12.16 -25.92 -3.05
N LEU A 37 11.48 -25.22 -2.16
CA LEU A 37 11.09 -25.71 -0.82
C LEU A 37 9.76 -26.45 -0.81
N THR A 38 9.08 -26.53 -1.94
CA THR A 38 7.84 -27.30 -2.09
C THR A 38 8.12 -28.64 -2.75
N GLY A 39 7.33 -29.65 -2.43
CA GLY A 39 7.45 -30.98 -3.01
C GLY A 39 6.33 -31.92 -2.52
N PRO A 40 6.31 -33.18 -2.95
CA PRO A 40 5.29 -34.12 -2.52
C PRO A 40 5.15 -34.18 -0.99
N GLY A 41 3.92 -33.97 -0.50
CA GLY A 41 3.63 -33.96 0.94
C GLY A 41 3.76 -32.61 1.63
N HIS A 42 4.16 -31.55 0.93
CA HIS A 42 4.13 -30.18 1.44
C HIS A 42 2.83 -29.48 1.02
N GLN A 43 2.34 -28.63 1.90
CA GLN A 43 1.24 -27.74 1.58
C GLN A 43 1.79 -26.32 1.42
N PHE A 44 1.48 -25.73 0.29
CA PHE A 44 1.91 -24.38 -0.08
C PHE A 44 0.69 -23.48 -0.16
N PHE A 45 0.76 -22.32 0.48
CA PHE A 45 -0.28 -21.31 0.48
C PHE A 45 0.31 -19.95 0.16
N MET A 46 -0.23 -19.32 -0.85
CA MET A 46 0.13 -17.96 -1.27
C MET A 46 -1.02 -17.03 -1.04
N VAL A 47 -0.74 -15.82 -0.61
CA VAL A 47 -1.71 -14.73 -0.58
C VAL A 47 -1.09 -13.46 -1.14
N GLY A 48 -1.88 -12.68 -1.85
CA GLY A 48 -1.45 -11.44 -2.47
C GLY A 48 -2.59 -10.72 -3.16
N ASP A 49 -2.33 -9.51 -3.57
CA ASP A 49 -3.23 -8.70 -4.37
C ASP A 49 -2.44 -7.97 -5.44
N ILE A 50 -2.62 -8.37 -6.70
CA ILE A 50 -1.88 -7.83 -7.85
C ILE A 50 -2.06 -6.32 -7.97
N LYS A 51 -3.24 -5.80 -7.61
CA LYS A 51 -3.53 -4.36 -7.60
C LYS A 51 -2.62 -3.56 -6.66
N GLN A 52 -2.02 -4.24 -5.67
CA GLN A 52 -1.11 -3.65 -4.69
C GLN A 52 0.37 -3.79 -5.06
N SER A 53 0.70 -4.35 -6.23
CA SER A 53 2.09 -4.46 -6.67
C SER A 53 2.68 -3.10 -6.98
N ILE A 54 3.58 -2.63 -6.12
CA ILE A 54 4.26 -1.34 -6.23
C ILE A 54 5.79 -1.44 -6.20
N TYR A 55 6.33 -2.65 -6.08
CA TYR A 55 7.76 -2.90 -5.92
C TYR A 55 8.48 -3.36 -7.20
N GLY A 56 7.97 -3.02 -8.39
CA GLY A 56 8.65 -3.31 -9.66
C GLY A 56 10.10 -2.79 -9.71
N PHE A 57 10.40 -1.67 -9.05
CA PHE A 57 11.76 -1.13 -8.91
C PHE A 57 12.70 -2.00 -8.02
N ARG A 58 12.16 -3.00 -7.32
CA ARG A 58 12.89 -4.03 -6.57
C ARG A 58 12.86 -5.39 -7.26
N HIS A 59 12.56 -5.41 -8.56
CA HIS A 59 12.44 -6.63 -9.35
C HIS A 59 11.28 -7.54 -8.91
N ALA A 60 10.20 -6.98 -8.35
CA ALA A 60 8.97 -7.73 -8.16
C ALA A 60 8.39 -8.12 -9.53
N GLU A 61 7.92 -9.35 -9.63
CA GLU A 61 7.35 -9.93 -10.84
C GLU A 61 5.91 -10.40 -10.55
N PRO A 62 4.92 -9.48 -10.53
CA PRO A 62 3.53 -9.83 -10.22
C PRO A 62 2.93 -10.85 -11.17
N ASP A 63 3.47 -10.96 -12.39
CA ASP A 63 3.04 -11.94 -13.39
C ASP A 63 3.19 -13.38 -12.91
N LEU A 64 4.14 -13.66 -12.01
CA LEU A 64 4.30 -14.98 -11.40
C LEU A 64 3.06 -15.36 -10.59
N PHE A 65 2.59 -14.45 -9.76
CA PHE A 65 1.38 -14.66 -8.96
C PHE A 65 0.11 -14.65 -9.82
N GLU A 66 0.05 -13.78 -10.84
CA GLU A 66 -1.06 -13.75 -11.80
C GLU A 66 -1.18 -15.05 -12.59
N HIS A 67 -0.05 -15.66 -12.96
CA HIS A 67 -0.04 -16.97 -13.62
C HIS A 67 -0.72 -18.04 -12.74
N GLU A 68 -0.35 -18.12 -11.46
CA GLU A 68 -0.97 -19.06 -10.51
C GLU A 68 -2.47 -18.73 -10.34
N ARG A 69 -2.83 -17.46 -10.21
CA ARG A 69 -4.22 -17.02 -10.12
C ARG A 69 -5.07 -17.47 -11.33
N ARG A 70 -4.50 -17.47 -12.53
CA ARG A 70 -5.21 -17.89 -13.76
C ARG A 70 -5.27 -19.40 -13.93
N THR A 71 -4.28 -20.12 -13.44
CA THR A 71 -4.17 -21.57 -13.68
C THR A 71 -4.83 -22.40 -12.60
N TYR A 72 -4.88 -21.91 -11.36
CA TYR A 72 -5.49 -22.65 -10.24
C TYR A 72 -7.01 -22.67 -10.35
N SER A 73 -7.60 -23.78 -9.88
CA SER A 73 -9.03 -24.06 -9.96
C SER A 73 -9.82 -23.44 -8.79
N ASP A 74 -11.08 -23.08 -9.04
CA ASP A 74 -12.04 -22.71 -7.99
C ASP A 74 -12.68 -23.93 -7.30
N ASP A 75 -12.45 -25.14 -7.81
CA ASP A 75 -13.00 -26.37 -7.25
C ASP A 75 -12.40 -26.63 -5.86
N ALA A 76 -13.27 -26.89 -4.89
CA ALA A 76 -12.88 -27.15 -3.51
C ALA A 76 -11.98 -28.38 -3.33
N ASP A 77 -12.11 -29.35 -4.22
CA ASP A 77 -11.38 -30.62 -4.19
C ASP A 77 -10.12 -30.61 -5.09
N ALA A 78 -9.84 -29.50 -5.77
CA ALA A 78 -8.66 -29.39 -6.61
C ALA A 78 -7.37 -29.37 -5.77
N THR A 79 -6.33 -30.01 -6.29
CA THR A 79 -5.00 -30.03 -5.67
C THR A 79 -4.37 -28.64 -5.68
N GLU A 80 -4.61 -27.89 -6.77
CA GLU A 80 -4.17 -26.49 -6.94
C GLU A 80 -5.44 -25.63 -6.97
N ARG A 81 -5.69 -24.94 -5.86
CA ARG A 81 -6.92 -24.19 -5.65
C ARG A 81 -6.66 -22.73 -5.42
N ARG A 82 -7.47 -21.88 -6.06
CA ARG A 82 -7.55 -20.44 -5.77
C ARG A 82 -8.79 -20.11 -4.95
N ILE A 83 -8.68 -19.07 -4.12
CA ILE A 83 -9.76 -18.54 -3.30
C ILE A 83 -9.71 -17.02 -3.41
N PHE A 84 -10.84 -16.40 -3.77
CA PHE A 84 -10.96 -14.94 -3.80
C PHE A 84 -11.46 -14.42 -2.45
N PHE A 85 -10.71 -13.50 -1.86
CA PHE A 85 -11.11 -12.78 -0.66
C PHE A 85 -11.78 -11.47 -1.05
N MET A 86 -13.08 -11.50 -1.26
CA MET A 86 -13.86 -10.34 -1.68
C MET A 86 -14.32 -9.48 -0.50
N ASP A 87 -14.40 -10.05 0.70
CA ASP A 87 -14.94 -9.39 1.88
C ASP A 87 -13.88 -8.53 2.59
N ASN A 88 -14.12 -7.22 2.65
CA ASN A 88 -13.25 -6.25 3.31
C ASN A 88 -13.86 -5.83 4.66
N TYR A 89 -13.13 -6.10 5.74
CA TYR A 89 -13.51 -5.78 7.13
C TYR A 89 -12.73 -4.60 7.71
N ARG A 90 -11.85 -3.99 6.91
CA ARG A 90 -10.96 -2.91 7.34
C ARG A 90 -11.50 -1.54 6.98
N SER A 91 -11.94 -1.38 5.74
CA SER A 91 -12.27 -0.09 5.15
C SER A 91 -13.78 0.12 5.14
N CYS A 92 -14.25 1.36 5.35
CA CYS A 92 -15.66 1.71 5.24
C CYS A 92 -16.15 1.63 3.78
N LYS A 93 -17.49 1.63 3.64
CA LYS A 93 -18.15 1.46 2.33
C LYS A 93 -17.71 2.50 1.30
N GLY A 94 -17.62 3.77 1.66
CA GLY A 94 -17.22 4.83 0.74
C GLY A 94 -15.83 4.60 0.13
N VAL A 95 -14.87 4.12 0.95
CA VAL A 95 -13.52 3.79 0.48
C VAL A 95 -13.53 2.57 -0.44
N VAL A 96 -14.26 1.51 -0.07
CA VAL A 96 -14.36 0.28 -0.87
C VAL A 96 -15.00 0.57 -2.23
N ASP A 97 -16.10 1.33 -2.25
CA ASP A 97 -16.78 1.70 -3.49
C ASP A 97 -15.87 2.52 -4.42
N ALA A 98 -15.18 3.54 -3.87
CA ALA A 98 -14.24 4.35 -4.64
C ALA A 98 -13.07 3.54 -5.20
N VAL A 99 -12.55 2.58 -4.44
CA VAL A 99 -11.49 1.65 -4.90
C VAL A 99 -12.00 0.81 -6.05
N ASN A 100 -13.18 0.19 -5.93
CA ASN A 100 -13.76 -0.63 -6.99
C ASN A 100 -13.99 0.19 -8.27
N GLU A 101 -14.54 1.41 -8.15
CA GLU A 101 -14.79 2.30 -9.29
C GLU A 101 -13.48 2.67 -10.00
N VAL A 102 -12.47 3.13 -9.25
CA VAL A 102 -11.18 3.52 -9.82
C VAL A 102 -10.49 2.35 -10.51
N PHE A 103 -10.45 1.17 -9.90
CA PHE A 103 -9.76 0.02 -10.46
C PHE A 103 -10.52 -0.60 -11.64
N THR A 104 -11.87 -0.57 -11.64
CA THR A 104 -12.67 -1.00 -12.80
C THR A 104 -12.33 -0.20 -14.06
N GLU A 105 -12.09 1.11 -13.91
CA GLU A 105 -11.76 1.99 -15.03
C GLU A 105 -10.25 1.99 -15.37
N ALA A 106 -9.39 1.84 -14.37
CA ALA A 106 -7.94 1.98 -14.54
C ALA A 106 -7.23 0.68 -14.94
N MET A 107 -7.76 -0.48 -14.55
CA MET A 107 -7.16 -1.78 -14.85
C MET A 107 -7.79 -2.41 -16.10
N ASP A 108 -7.20 -2.11 -17.22
CA ASP A 108 -7.54 -2.66 -18.55
C ASP A 108 -6.27 -3.30 -19.12
N GLU A 109 -6.39 -4.47 -19.74
CA GLU A 109 -5.25 -5.20 -20.33
C GLU A 109 -4.40 -4.34 -21.30
N ARG A 110 -5.01 -3.33 -21.90
CA ARG A 110 -4.31 -2.41 -22.81
C ARG A 110 -3.39 -1.42 -22.06
N ILE A 111 -3.58 -1.25 -20.75
CA ILE A 111 -2.88 -0.24 -19.96
C ILE A 111 -1.98 -0.92 -18.90
N THR A 112 -2.45 -2.02 -18.32
CA THR A 112 -1.81 -2.62 -17.14
C THR A 112 -1.41 -4.08 -17.31
N ASP A 113 -1.61 -4.67 -18.49
CA ASP A 113 -1.46 -6.12 -18.76
C ASP A 113 -2.35 -7.02 -17.88
N MET A 114 -3.31 -6.44 -17.17
CA MET A 114 -4.24 -7.12 -16.29
C MET A 114 -5.66 -6.63 -16.49
N ASN A 115 -6.63 -7.54 -16.34
CA ASN A 115 -8.05 -7.20 -16.33
C ASN A 115 -8.59 -7.23 -14.91
N TYR A 116 -9.36 -6.22 -14.56
CA TYR A 116 -10.18 -6.23 -13.35
C TYR A 116 -11.42 -7.08 -13.62
N ILE A 117 -11.54 -8.20 -12.92
CA ILE A 117 -12.67 -9.12 -13.06
C ILE A 117 -13.68 -8.92 -11.91
N PRO A 118 -14.92 -9.39 -12.03
CA PRO A 118 -15.93 -9.22 -10.99
C PRO A 118 -15.51 -9.74 -9.61
N GLU A 119 -14.66 -10.78 -9.57
CA GLU A 119 -14.12 -11.37 -8.35
C GLU A 119 -13.06 -10.50 -7.67
N ASP A 120 -12.53 -9.50 -8.37
CA ASP A 120 -11.61 -8.49 -7.80
C ASP A 120 -12.34 -7.38 -7.06
N ASN A 121 -13.67 -7.26 -7.23
CA ASN A 121 -14.47 -6.30 -6.51
C ASN A 121 -14.57 -6.66 -5.02
N LEU A 122 -14.26 -5.69 -4.19
CA LEU A 122 -14.35 -5.83 -2.74
C LEU A 122 -15.79 -5.55 -2.27
N ARG A 123 -16.19 -6.23 -1.20
CA ARG A 123 -17.45 -6.02 -0.48
C ARG A 123 -17.13 -5.47 0.90
N CYS A 124 -17.70 -4.34 1.24
CA CYS A 124 -17.53 -3.78 2.58
C CYS A 124 -18.36 -4.58 3.60
N ASN A 125 -17.65 -5.16 4.57
CA ASN A 125 -18.25 -5.79 5.76
C ASN A 125 -17.79 -5.10 7.06
N ALA A 126 -17.10 -3.96 6.96
CA ALA A 126 -16.76 -3.14 8.11
C ALA A 126 -18.02 -2.41 8.62
N GLU A 127 -18.12 -2.27 9.94
CA GLU A 127 -19.17 -1.47 10.57
C GLU A 127 -18.80 0.03 10.49
N GLY A 128 -19.83 0.86 10.38
CA GLY A 128 -19.71 2.32 10.33
C GLY A 128 -19.73 2.88 8.91
N ASP A 129 -20.30 4.08 8.80
CA ASP A 129 -20.31 4.88 7.58
C ASP A 129 -19.59 6.19 7.87
N PHE A 130 -18.41 6.36 7.27
CA PHE A 130 -17.58 7.55 7.42
C PHE A 130 -17.73 8.52 6.24
N GLY A 131 -18.74 8.32 5.43
CA GLY A 131 -19.04 9.17 4.29
C GLY A 131 -18.27 8.79 3.01
N PRO A 132 -18.45 9.59 1.95
CA PRO A 132 -17.84 9.38 0.65
C PRO A 132 -16.34 9.71 0.65
N VAL A 133 -15.66 9.30 -0.41
CA VAL A 133 -14.30 9.76 -0.71
C VAL A 133 -14.39 11.12 -1.43
N ASP A 134 -13.71 12.11 -0.90
CA ASP A 134 -13.61 13.44 -1.51
C ASP A 134 -12.39 13.54 -2.43
N VAL A 135 -12.57 14.05 -3.63
CA VAL A 135 -11.50 14.26 -4.61
C VAL A 135 -11.33 15.76 -4.85
N PHE A 136 -10.14 16.28 -4.57
CA PHE A 136 -9.80 17.69 -4.79
C PHE A 136 -8.92 17.85 -6.02
N LEU A 137 -9.40 18.56 -7.04
CA LEU A 137 -8.62 18.95 -8.21
C LEU A 137 -8.04 20.34 -7.98
N VAL A 138 -6.73 20.38 -7.80
CA VAL A 138 -6.00 21.64 -7.60
C VAL A 138 -5.45 22.12 -8.93
N GLN A 139 -6.02 23.20 -9.46
CA GLN A 139 -5.51 23.85 -10.66
C GLN A 139 -4.30 24.72 -10.30
N LYS A 140 -3.24 24.61 -11.07
CA LYS A 140 -2.09 25.51 -10.96
C LYS A 140 -2.54 26.94 -11.30
N GLY A 141 -2.27 27.89 -10.39
CA GLY A 141 -2.45 29.31 -10.63
C GLY A 141 -1.42 29.86 -11.62
N ASP A 142 -1.09 31.14 -11.50
CA ASP A 142 -0.06 31.80 -12.31
C ASP A 142 1.29 31.06 -12.24
N GLU A 143 2.17 31.26 -13.24
CA GLU A 143 3.39 30.46 -13.50
C GLU A 143 4.34 30.33 -12.29
N ASP A 144 4.28 31.27 -11.34
CA ASP A 144 5.14 31.30 -10.15
C ASP A 144 4.57 30.62 -8.90
N ALA A 145 3.32 30.11 -8.94
CA ALA A 145 2.73 29.44 -7.80
C ALA A 145 3.32 28.01 -7.63
N ASP A 146 3.86 27.73 -6.45
CA ASP A 146 4.33 26.39 -6.12
C ASP A 146 3.11 25.43 -6.04
N LYS A 147 3.09 24.44 -6.93
CA LYS A 147 2.05 23.41 -6.98
C LYS A 147 1.88 22.70 -5.63
N LEU A 148 2.99 22.44 -4.94
CA LEU A 148 2.96 21.76 -3.65
C LEU A 148 2.32 22.64 -2.58
N GLU A 149 2.60 23.95 -2.60
CA GLU A 149 2.00 24.90 -1.67
C GLU A 149 0.48 24.95 -1.81
N ALA A 150 -0.03 25.04 -3.05
CA ALA A 150 -1.46 25.02 -3.32
C ALA A 150 -2.13 23.71 -2.85
N GLN A 151 -1.49 22.58 -3.05
CA GLN A 151 -1.97 21.29 -2.56
C GLN A 151 -1.98 21.23 -1.02
N CYS A 152 -0.95 21.74 -0.37
CA CYS A 152 -0.87 21.81 1.09
C CYS A 152 -1.94 22.72 1.68
N GLU A 153 -2.22 23.85 1.02
CA GLU A 153 -3.28 24.79 1.45
C GLU A 153 -4.66 24.12 1.42
N VAL A 154 -5.00 23.44 0.31
CA VAL A 154 -6.27 22.68 0.18
C VAL A 154 -6.35 21.58 1.22
N ALA A 155 -5.31 20.76 1.37
CA ALA A 155 -5.27 19.69 2.34
C ALA A 155 -5.37 20.22 3.78
N GLY A 156 -4.67 21.30 4.10
CA GLY A 156 -4.70 21.91 5.43
C GLY A 156 -6.07 22.46 5.80
N ARG A 157 -6.74 23.16 4.87
CA ARG A 157 -8.11 23.64 5.09
C ARG A 157 -9.09 22.49 5.28
N TYR A 158 -8.94 21.43 4.49
CA TYR A 158 -9.79 20.25 4.65
C TYR A 158 -9.58 19.59 6.00
N ILE A 159 -8.34 19.39 6.43
CA ILE A 159 -8.01 18.88 7.77
C ILE A 159 -8.66 19.75 8.86
N GLN A 160 -8.54 21.08 8.77
CA GLN A 160 -9.14 22.00 9.73
C GLN A 160 -10.68 21.87 9.76
N SER A 161 -11.31 21.66 8.61
CA SER A 161 -12.77 21.46 8.54
C SER A 161 -13.22 20.15 9.21
N LEU A 162 -12.40 19.09 9.15
CA LEU A 162 -12.69 17.81 9.81
C LEU A 162 -12.56 17.87 11.34
N ILE A 163 -11.65 18.71 11.83
CA ILE A 163 -11.38 18.87 13.28
C ILE A 163 -12.36 19.85 13.92
N THR A 164 -12.83 20.85 13.18
CA THR A 164 -13.73 21.88 13.73
C THR A 164 -15.16 21.37 13.75
N PRO A 165 -15.82 21.30 14.91
CA PRO A 165 -17.21 20.88 14.99
C PRO A 165 -18.09 21.81 14.16
N SER A 166 -18.73 21.31 13.11
CA SER A 166 -19.80 22.06 12.45
C SER A 166 -21.11 21.88 13.25
N SER A 167 -21.85 22.97 13.44
CA SER A 167 -23.15 22.94 14.14
C SER A 167 -24.22 22.10 13.44
N GLU A 168 -23.94 21.64 12.22
CA GLU A 168 -24.83 20.84 11.37
C GLU A 168 -24.47 19.36 11.30
N SER A 169 -23.29 18.97 11.81
CA SER A 169 -22.86 17.58 11.79
C SER A 169 -23.51 16.80 12.92
N SER A 170 -24.48 15.97 12.58
CA SER A 170 -25.13 15.03 13.51
C SER A 170 -24.27 13.80 13.83
N SER A 171 -23.09 13.65 13.24
CA SER A 171 -22.16 12.57 13.54
C SER A 171 -21.40 12.87 14.85
N LYS A 172 -21.52 11.96 15.80
CA LYS A 172 -20.95 12.06 17.16
C LYS A 172 -19.43 11.92 17.22
N GLU A 173 -18.74 11.70 16.14
CA GLU A 173 -17.31 11.47 16.08
C GLU A 173 -16.59 12.69 15.52
N HIS A 174 -15.83 13.35 16.38
CA HIS A 174 -14.91 14.42 15.97
C HIS A 174 -13.55 13.79 15.70
N TYR A 175 -13.03 14.01 14.50
CA TYR A 175 -11.65 13.62 14.17
C TYR A 175 -10.66 14.43 15.00
N GLN A 176 -9.57 13.79 15.38
CA GLN A 176 -8.40 14.43 15.98
C GLN A 176 -7.25 14.40 14.95
N TYR A 177 -6.29 15.29 15.10
CA TYR A 177 -5.14 15.31 14.19
C TYR A 177 -4.40 13.98 14.09
N LYS A 178 -4.36 13.20 15.18
CA LYS A 178 -3.76 11.86 15.23
C LYS A 178 -4.48 10.81 14.37
N ASP A 179 -5.73 11.06 14.00
CA ASP A 179 -6.56 10.13 13.23
C ASP A 179 -6.37 10.36 11.71
N ILE A 180 -5.58 11.37 11.33
CA ILE A 180 -5.37 11.78 9.95
C ILE A 180 -3.95 11.44 9.50
N VAL A 181 -3.83 10.79 8.34
CA VAL A 181 -2.55 10.43 7.73
C VAL A 181 -2.48 11.01 6.32
N ILE A 182 -1.35 11.62 5.97
CA ILE A 182 -1.05 12.09 4.61
C ILE A 182 -0.08 11.12 3.97
N LEU A 183 -0.50 10.46 2.90
CA LEU A 183 0.34 9.57 2.11
C LEU A 183 0.87 10.31 0.88
N VAL A 184 2.17 10.16 0.60
CA VAL A 184 2.84 10.78 -0.56
C VAL A 184 3.64 9.75 -1.33
N LYS A 185 3.67 9.89 -2.66
CA LYS A 185 4.41 8.97 -3.54
C LYS A 185 5.92 9.02 -3.29
N VAL A 186 6.47 10.21 -3.03
CA VAL A 186 7.90 10.45 -2.80
C VAL A 186 8.07 11.24 -1.52
N ALA A 187 8.60 10.60 -0.49
CA ALA A 187 8.79 11.24 0.81
C ALA A 187 10.02 12.17 0.84
N LYS A 188 11.11 11.80 0.17
CA LYS A 188 12.37 12.56 0.20
C LYS A 188 12.21 13.96 -0.41
N GLY A 189 12.42 14.98 0.39
CA GLY A 189 12.27 16.39 0.00
C GLY A 189 10.84 16.91 0.05
N THR A 190 9.84 16.11 -0.34
CA THR A 190 8.43 16.52 -0.36
C THR A 190 7.82 16.53 1.04
N ALA A 191 8.11 15.52 1.85
CA ALA A 191 7.51 15.39 3.19
C ALA A 191 7.91 16.55 4.12
N SER A 192 9.17 16.99 4.10
CA SER A 192 9.62 18.15 4.90
C SER A 192 8.91 19.44 4.50
N ALA A 193 8.75 19.68 3.19
CA ALA A 193 8.03 20.84 2.70
C ALA A 193 6.54 20.83 3.10
N ILE A 194 5.88 19.66 3.03
CA ILE A 194 4.50 19.48 3.52
C ILE A 194 4.42 19.80 5.02
N VAL A 195 5.33 19.24 5.81
CA VAL A 195 5.40 19.51 7.26
C VAL A 195 5.53 20.99 7.55
N ASP A 196 6.41 21.70 6.83
CA ASP A 196 6.63 23.13 7.03
C ASP A 196 5.40 23.97 6.65
N HIS A 197 4.71 23.62 5.56
CA HIS A 197 3.46 24.28 5.17
C HIS A 197 2.35 24.07 6.19
N LEU A 198 2.12 22.85 6.63
CA LEU A 198 1.08 22.54 7.60
C LEU A 198 1.35 23.15 8.97
N LYS A 199 2.62 23.25 9.39
CA LYS A 199 3.01 23.99 10.60
C LYS A 199 2.72 25.47 10.50
N LYS A 200 2.92 26.11 9.32
CA LYS A 200 2.53 27.52 9.09
C LYS A 200 1.03 27.72 9.24
N MET A 201 0.22 26.70 8.92
CA MET A 201 -1.23 26.69 9.12
C MET A 201 -1.65 26.29 10.55
N HIS A 202 -0.70 26.19 11.49
CA HIS A 202 -0.92 25.74 12.88
C HIS A 202 -1.50 24.34 13.01
N ILE A 203 -1.23 23.45 12.04
CA ILE A 203 -1.62 22.05 12.09
C ILE A 203 -0.45 21.25 12.68
N PRO A 204 -0.65 20.53 13.80
CA PRO A 204 0.39 19.68 14.38
C PRO A 204 0.65 18.50 13.44
N VAL A 205 1.90 18.33 13.04
CA VAL A 205 2.32 17.29 12.09
C VAL A 205 3.55 16.60 12.65
N MET A 206 3.53 15.26 12.56
CA MET A 206 4.69 14.40 12.81
C MET A 206 5.07 13.68 11.52
N TYR A 207 6.36 13.65 11.22
CA TYR A 207 6.92 12.90 10.11
C TYR A 207 7.96 11.91 10.66
N GLU A 208 7.72 10.63 10.44
CA GLU A 208 8.59 9.54 10.91
C GLU A 208 9.75 9.22 9.92
N GLY A 209 10.03 10.12 8.98
CA GLY A 209 11.23 10.02 8.17
C GLY A 209 12.45 10.18 9.05
N ALA A 210 13.35 9.20 9.04
CA ALA A 210 14.61 9.35 9.75
C ALA A 210 15.32 10.61 9.24
N PRO A 211 15.53 11.65 10.07
CA PRO A 211 16.40 12.73 9.66
C PRO A 211 17.75 12.06 9.34
N ASP A 212 18.38 12.49 8.26
CA ASP A 212 19.80 12.17 8.03
C ASP A 212 20.57 12.74 9.22
N PHE A 213 20.74 11.92 10.25
CA PHE A 213 21.39 12.32 11.50
C PHE A 213 22.73 12.97 11.24
N PHE A 214 23.49 12.43 10.29
CA PHE A 214 24.78 13.00 9.88
C PHE A 214 24.64 14.23 8.96
N GLY A 215 23.46 14.46 8.42
CA GLY A 215 23.10 15.64 7.64
C GLY A 215 22.75 16.88 8.47
N LEU A 216 22.42 16.69 9.76
CA LEU A 216 22.09 17.79 10.67
C LEU A 216 23.29 18.74 10.84
N SER A 217 23.03 20.06 10.83
CA SER A 217 24.06 21.10 10.97
C SER A 217 24.84 20.96 12.26
N GLU A 218 24.17 20.60 13.34
CA GLU A 218 24.73 20.39 14.67
C GLU A 218 25.71 19.19 14.67
N VAL A 219 25.32 18.10 14.03
CA VAL A 219 26.17 16.89 13.92
C VAL A 219 27.36 17.14 13.02
N LYS A 220 27.17 17.84 11.87
CA LYS A 220 28.28 18.25 11.01
C LYS A 220 29.24 19.18 11.71
N SER A 221 28.74 20.17 12.48
CA SER A 221 29.57 21.06 13.28
C SER A 221 30.36 20.31 14.33
N PHE A 222 29.73 19.36 15.01
CA PHE A 222 30.40 18.50 16.00
C PHE A 222 31.47 17.61 15.36
N LEU A 223 31.16 16.97 14.22
CA LEU A 223 32.14 16.14 13.50
C LEU A 223 33.32 16.95 12.99
N SER A 224 33.11 18.19 12.53
CA SER A 224 34.20 19.09 12.09
C SER A 224 35.11 19.58 13.22
N LEU A 225 34.70 19.43 14.48
CA LEU A 225 35.57 19.69 15.65
C LEU A 225 36.42 18.49 16.04
N LEU A 226 36.11 17.30 15.52
CA LEU A 226 36.84 16.06 15.80
C LEU A 226 37.87 15.72 14.72
N THR A 227 37.86 16.43 13.60
CA THR A 227 38.84 16.34 12.49
C THR A 227 39.76 17.52 12.52
#